data_a08f636a43ddb40c7e142be05bdb3c57
#
_entry.id   a08f636a43ddb40c7e142be05bdb3c57
#
_cell.length_a   1.000
_cell.length_b   1.000
_cell.length_c   1.000
_cell.angle_alpha   90.00
_cell.angle_beta   90.00
_cell.angle_gamma   90.00
#
_symmetry.space_group_name_H-M   'P 1'
#
loop_
_entity.id
_entity.type
_entity.pdbx_description
1 polymer ?
#
loop_
_entity_poly.entity_id
_entity_poly.type
_entity_poly.pdbx_seq_one_letter_code
_entity_poly.pdbx_strand_id
1 'polypeptide(L)'
;MKTFGKIIKWFCIVFAALFLCYCLVGIIPPACHKHITGDAVSHAKSITYTANDTGPDRIHFVEDNDEAMAWRLRLIDNAEHDILLTTFTWQEDGVGREITAALLRAAERGVHVHLLVDGYYGWKFLTGNPYMDALMESPNVHLRFYNRFNYSKDWKLHYRLHDKILVADDEWCILGGRNIQNKFLGHEGRPEERIRDFDLILRETEAGRKDSRAAIPQVQRYFWTLWSQPNHKDAVLATEKAERNRASEELHRLAGKLPARYPAAYAPLDWGSISVPTRKCTLITGDPSPTRKPPILGARLLELMKTGKHITIQTPYLMMDRTMYRAITDLNRGRQVDIITNSAATGSNSLGACGYLNQKKNILKTGSTVFENNGRATHAKAITIDDRLTVIGSCNMDMRSMYLDTELMLAVDSPELNAVVRRGMEELKSQSLQISANGPDIPGSRYVKVERTGEKRLGYTLLRGVIWIIRPYL
;
A
#
# COMPACT_ATOMS: atom_id res chain seq x y z
N MET A 1 31.75 18.50 -46.75
CA MET A 1 31.61 18.80 -45.30
C MET A 1 30.35 19.58 -44.95
N LYS A 2 29.99 20.71 -45.56
CA LYS A 2 28.80 21.49 -45.21
C LYS A 2 27.46 20.74 -45.34
N THR A 3 27.30 19.88 -46.33
CA THR A 3 26.06 19.08 -46.55
C THR A 3 25.89 17.99 -45.51
N PHE A 4 26.98 17.30 -45.10
CA PHE A 4 26.97 16.26 -44.07
C PHE A 4 26.60 16.83 -42.69
N GLY A 5 27.11 18.01 -42.35
CA GLY A 5 26.74 18.70 -41.12
C GLY A 5 25.24 19.10 -41.08
N LYS A 6 24.63 19.47 -42.22
CA LYS A 6 23.21 19.74 -42.31
C LYS A 6 22.35 18.46 -42.07
N ILE A 7 22.77 17.34 -42.65
CA ILE A 7 22.09 16.05 -42.48
C ILE A 7 22.11 15.62 -41.03
N ILE A 8 23.27 15.68 -40.36
CA ILE A 8 23.38 15.38 -38.92
C ILE A 8 22.48 16.30 -38.08
N LYS A 9 22.50 17.61 -38.36
CA LYS A 9 21.63 18.55 -37.65
C LYS A 9 20.13 18.21 -37.76
N TRP A 10 19.68 17.91 -38.98
CA TRP A 10 18.28 17.50 -39.21
C TRP A 10 17.95 16.17 -38.56
N PHE A 11 18.85 15.20 -38.58
CA PHE A 11 18.70 13.93 -37.89
C PHE A 11 18.55 14.15 -36.38
N CYS A 12 19.39 14.98 -35.75
CA CYS A 12 19.28 15.32 -34.33
C CYS A 12 17.95 16.02 -33.99
N ILE A 13 17.48 16.93 -34.84
CA ILE A 13 16.20 17.63 -34.66
C ILE A 13 15.03 16.64 -34.73
N VAL A 14 15.00 15.78 -35.75
CA VAL A 14 13.95 14.77 -35.92
C VAL A 14 13.98 13.78 -34.77
N PHE A 15 15.16 13.31 -34.36
CA PHE A 15 15.30 12.42 -33.21
C PHE A 15 14.81 13.08 -31.92
N ALA A 16 15.19 14.32 -31.64
CA ALA A 16 14.73 15.06 -30.49
C ALA A 16 13.20 15.27 -30.50
N ALA A 17 12.62 15.57 -31.67
CA ALA A 17 11.17 15.69 -31.82
C ALA A 17 10.44 14.36 -31.57
N LEU A 18 10.93 13.27 -32.12
CA LEU A 18 10.38 11.92 -31.90
C LEU A 18 10.51 11.50 -30.45
N PHE A 19 11.65 11.77 -29.82
CA PHE A 19 11.87 11.50 -28.39
C PHE A 19 10.93 12.33 -27.52
N LEU A 20 10.75 13.61 -27.85
CA LEU A 20 9.78 14.46 -27.15
C LEU A 20 8.35 13.93 -27.31
N CYS A 21 7.94 13.54 -28.53
CA CYS A 21 6.65 12.91 -28.77
C CYS A 21 6.48 11.62 -27.96
N TYR A 22 7.50 10.77 -27.92
CA TYR A 22 7.51 9.57 -27.08
C TYR A 22 7.29 9.90 -25.60
N CYS A 23 8.04 10.85 -25.05
CA CYS A 23 7.86 11.29 -23.66
C CYS A 23 6.45 11.87 -23.40
N LEU A 24 5.91 12.65 -24.35
CA LEU A 24 4.56 13.21 -24.21
C LEU A 24 3.48 12.14 -24.23
N VAL A 25 3.63 11.11 -25.07
CA VAL A 25 2.72 9.94 -25.10
C VAL A 25 2.79 9.17 -23.79
N GLY A 26 3.96 9.03 -23.16
CA GLY A 26 4.11 8.42 -21.84
C GLY A 26 3.46 9.23 -20.70
N ILE A 27 3.48 10.55 -20.81
CA ILE A 27 3.08 11.48 -19.75
C ILE A 27 1.59 11.86 -19.87
N ILE A 28 1.12 12.32 -21.02
CA ILE A 28 -0.20 12.95 -21.15
C ILE A 28 -1.37 11.99 -20.82
N PRO A 29 -1.45 10.77 -21.40
CA PRO A 29 -2.60 9.90 -21.17
C PRO A 29 -2.81 9.50 -19.69
N PRO A 30 -1.78 9.14 -18.92
CA PRO A 30 -1.96 8.87 -17.50
C PRO A 30 -2.36 10.10 -16.67
N ALA A 31 -1.94 11.30 -17.08
CA ALA A 31 -2.31 12.55 -16.41
C ALA A 31 -3.76 12.99 -16.68
N CYS A 32 -4.36 12.50 -17.76
CA CYS A 32 -5.76 12.78 -18.10
C CYS A 32 -6.68 11.78 -17.38
N HIS A 33 -7.14 12.09 -16.19
CA HIS A 33 -7.98 11.22 -15.38
C HIS A 33 -9.37 11.00 -15.99
N LYS A 34 -9.94 9.80 -15.80
CA LYS A 34 -11.35 9.54 -16.12
C LYS A 34 -12.24 10.09 -15.00
N HIS A 35 -13.37 10.65 -15.39
CA HIS A 35 -14.42 11.01 -14.44
C HIS A 35 -15.22 9.76 -14.02
N ILE A 36 -15.81 9.81 -12.83
CA ILE A 36 -16.71 8.77 -12.34
C ILE A 36 -18.01 8.86 -13.11
N THR A 37 -18.49 7.74 -13.63
CA THR A 37 -19.82 7.64 -14.26
C THR A 37 -20.91 7.56 -13.20
N GLY A 38 -22.16 7.91 -13.56
CA GLY A 38 -23.32 7.79 -12.68
C GLY A 38 -23.52 6.37 -12.15
N ASP A 39 -23.26 5.36 -12.98
CA ASP A 39 -23.36 3.94 -12.59
C ASP A 39 -22.34 3.56 -11.51
N ALA A 40 -21.10 4.07 -11.61
CA ALA A 40 -20.08 3.83 -10.59
C ALA A 40 -20.45 4.49 -9.25
N VAL A 41 -21.06 5.68 -9.26
CA VAL A 41 -21.58 6.36 -8.06
C VAL A 41 -22.77 5.59 -7.49
N SER A 42 -23.69 5.11 -8.32
CA SER A 42 -24.82 4.31 -7.87
C SER A 42 -24.37 3.01 -7.21
N HIS A 43 -23.37 2.34 -7.79
CA HIS A 43 -22.78 1.14 -7.20
C HIS A 43 -22.02 1.46 -5.89
N ALA A 44 -21.33 2.58 -5.81
CA ALA A 44 -20.69 3.03 -4.56
C ALA A 44 -21.71 3.23 -3.43
N LYS A 45 -22.89 3.80 -3.75
CA LYS A 45 -23.99 3.99 -2.78
C LYS A 45 -24.63 2.69 -2.31
N SER A 46 -24.53 1.61 -3.07
CA SER A 46 -25.11 0.31 -2.69
C SER A 46 -24.34 -0.41 -1.57
N ILE A 47 -23.15 0.06 -1.19
CA ILE A 47 -22.40 -0.47 -0.06
C ILE A 47 -23.08 0.02 1.23
N THR A 48 -24.04 -0.77 1.72
CA THR A 48 -24.74 -0.45 2.97
C THR A 48 -24.13 -1.20 4.14
N TYR A 49 -23.92 -0.47 5.26
CA TYR A 49 -23.46 -1.01 6.54
C TYR A 49 -24.61 -0.95 7.55
N THR A 50 -25.54 -1.85 7.42
CA THR A 50 -26.73 -1.94 8.30
C THR A 50 -26.84 -3.28 9.03
N ALA A 51 -25.79 -4.10 9.03
CA ALA A 51 -25.80 -5.38 9.73
C ALA A 51 -25.78 -5.18 11.26
N ASN A 52 -26.77 -5.73 11.93
CA ASN A 52 -26.79 -5.81 13.40
C ASN A 52 -26.31 -7.17 13.91
N ASP A 53 -26.10 -8.13 13.02
CA ASP A 53 -25.71 -9.50 13.33
C ASP A 53 -24.18 -9.63 13.36
N THR A 54 -23.69 -10.61 14.12
CA THR A 54 -22.26 -10.99 14.09
C THR A 54 -21.93 -11.57 12.71
N GLY A 55 -20.88 -11.04 12.07
CA GLY A 55 -20.35 -11.52 10.81
C GLY A 55 -19.48 -12.78 10.99
N PRO A 56 -19.11 -13.42 9.87
CA PRO A 56 -18.27 -14.62 9.90
C PRO A 56 -16.82 -14.35 10.28
N ASP A 57 -16.33 -13.11 10.12
CA ASP A 57 -14.93 -12.75 10.28
C ASP A 57 -14.59 -12.35 11.71
N ARG A 58 -13.38 -12.73 12.16
CA ARG A 58 -12.71 -12.16 13.31
C ARG A 58 -11.39 -11.55 12.89
N ILE A 59 -11.04 -10.42 13.50
CA ILE A 59 -9.89 -9.61 13.08
C ILE A 59 -8.97 -9.33 14.26
N HIS A 60 -7.66 -9.40 14.00
CA HIS A 60 -6.62 -8.88 14.87
C HIS A 60 -5.90 -7.71 14.19
N PHE A 61 -5.71 -6.62 14.92
CA PHE A 61 -5.03 -5.42 14.43
C PHE A 61 -3.56 -5.42 14.84
N VAL A 62 -2.69 -5.19 13.89
CA VAL A 62 -1.23 -5.21 14.10
C VAL A 62 -0.61 -3.88 13.69
N GLU A 63 0.03 -3.22 14.65
CA GLU A 63 0.81 -2.00 14.43
C GLU A 63 2.32 -2.26 14.59
N ASP A 64 2.72 -3.17 15.45
CA ASP A 64 4.12 -3.47 15.70
C ASP A 64 4.78 -4.19 14.50
N ASN A 65 6.03 -3.84 14.18
CA ASN A 65 6.73 -4.39 13.03
C ASN A 65 7.23 -5.83 13.27
N ASP A 66 7.59 -6.16 14.51
CA ASP A 66 8.05 -7.50 14.87
C ASP A 66 6.88 -8.48 14.88
N GLU A 67 5.74 -8.05 15.43
CA GLU A 67 4.50 -8.79 15.39
C GLU A 67 4.02 -9.00 13.93
N ALA A 68 4.11 -7.95 13.10
CA ALA A 68 3.74 -8.05 11.68
C ALA A 68 4.59 -9.05 10.90
N MET A 69 5.88 -9.17 11.25
CA MET A 69 6.76 -10.21 10.69
C MET A 69 6.39 -11.60 11.22
N ALA A 70 6.18 -11.73 12.53
CA ALA A 70 5.80 -12.99 13.14
C ALA A 70 4.50 -13.56 12.55
N TRP A 71 3.51 -12.71 12.27
CA TRP A 71 2.27 -13.12 11.60
C TRP A 71 2.50 -13.63 10.18
N ARG A 72 3.36 -12.96 9.40
CA ARG A 72 3.68 -13.45 8.04
C ARG A 72 4.35 -14.81 8.09
N LEU A 73 5.34 -14.98 8.96
CA LEU A 73 6.02 -16.28 9.15
C LEU A 73 5.04 -17.35 9.60
N ARG A 74 4.15 -17.04 10.56
CA ARG A 74 3.13 -17.98 11.03
C ARG A 74 2.24 -18.44 9.89
N LEU A 75 1.71 -17.56 9.08
CA LEU A 75 0.83 -17.92 7.97
C LEU A 75 1.56 -18.76 6.92
N ILE A 76 2.75 -18.36 6.54
CA ILE A 76 3.56 -19.09 5.55
C ILE A 76 3.95 -20.50 6.06
N ASP A 77 4.32 -20.60 7.34
CA ASP A 77 4.80 -21.88 7.89
C ASP A 77 3.67 -22.86 8.15
N ASN A 78 2.44 -22.39 8.40
CA ASN A 78 1.27 -23.24 8.62
C ASN A 78 0.41 -23.44 7.35
N ALA A 79 0.74 -22.85 6.23
CA ALA A 79 0.03 -23.09 4.98
C ALA A 79 0.20 -24.56 4.53
N GLU A 80 -0.91 -25.18 4.11
CA GLU A 80 -0.99 -26.57 3.68
C GLU A 80 -1.19 -26.72 2.17
N HIS A 81 -1.85 -25.75 1.53
CA HIS A 81 -2.25 -25.84 0.12
C HIS A 81 -1.73 -24.68 -0.72
N ASP A 82 -2.12 -23.45 -0.40
CA ASP A 82 -1.89 -22.27 -1.24
C ASP A 82 -1.43 -21.05 -0.45
N ILE A 83 -0.46 -20.33 -1.00
CA ILE A 83 -0.07 -19.00 -0.56
C ILE A 83 -0.29 -18.02 -1.72
N LEU A 84 -1.12 -16.99 -1.51
CA LEU A 84 -1.34 -15.90 -2.45
C LEU A 84 -0.72 -14.63 -1.86
N LEU A 85 0.29 -14.05 -2.52
CA LEU A 85 0.98 -12.88 -2.02
C LEU A 85 1.07 -11.79 -3.08
N THR A 86 0.69 -10.55 -2.70
CA THR A 86 0.96 -9.35 -3.49
C THR A 86 1.82 -8.38 -2.70
N THR A 87 2.72 -7.67 -3.38
CA THR A 87 3.48 -6.56 -2.79
C THR A 87 3.94 -5.56 -3.85
N PHE A 88 4.02 -4.29 -3.45
CA PHE A 88 4.58 -3.24 -4.30
C PHE A 88 6.10 -3.33 -4.38
N THR A 89 6.77 -3.44 -3.23
CA THR A 89 8.23 -3.58 -3.18
C THR A 89 8.65 -4.76 -2.32
N TRP A 90 9.61 -5.49 -2.81
CA TRP A 90 10.32 -6.55 -2.11
C TRP A 90 11.81 -6.28 -2.25
N GLN A 91 12.49 -6.00 -1.14
CA GLN A 91 13.94 -5.78 -1.13
C GLN A 91 14.67 -7.03 -0.66
N GLU A 92 15.87 -7.23 -1.17
CA GLU A 92 16.79 -8.26 -0.70
C GLU A 92 17.56 -7.75 0.54
N ASP A 93 16.80 -7.38 1.57
CA ASP A 93 17.34 -7.10 2.89
C ASP A 93 17.10 -8.31 3.82
N GLY A 94 17.39 -8.17 5.11
CA GLY A 94 17.22 -9.27 6.06
C GLY A 94 15.82 -9.87 6.03
N VAL A 95 14.78 -9.02 6.12
CA VAL A 95 13.37 -9.42 6.09
C VAL A 95 12.99 -10.06 4.74
N GLY A 96 13.46 -9.46 3.64
CA GLY A 96 13.16 -10.02 2.32
C GLY A 96 13.70 -11.44 2.15
N ARG A 97 14.93 -11.71 2.60
CA ARG A 97 15.52 -13.06 2.59
C ARG A 97 14.83 -14.02 3.57
N GLU A 98 14.43 -13.55 4.75
CA GLU A 98 13.71 -14.36 5.73
C GLU A 98 12.35 -14.82 5.23
N ILE A 99 11.58 -13.91 4.58
CA ILE A 99 10.31 -14.28 3.93
C ILE A 99 10.55 -15.24 2.76
N THR A 100 11.58 -14.98 1.93
CA THR A 100 11.96 -15.89 0.85
C THR A 100 12.31 -17.29 1.38
N ALA A 101 13.05 -17.38 2.50
CA ALA A 101 13.40 -18.65 3.15
C ALA A 101 12.17 -19.38 3.69
N ALA A 102 11.21 -18.67 4.29
CA ALA A 102 9.96 -19.26 4.76
C ALA A 102 9.12 -19.81 3.59
N LEU A 103 9.03 -19.06 2.48
CA LEU A 103 8.31 -19.48 1.27
C LEU A 103 8.97 -20.69 0.59
N LEU A 104 10.30 -20.76 0.58
CA LEU A 104 11.02 -21.94 0.08
C LEU A 104 10.62 -23.19 0.85
N ARG A 105 10.64 -23.14 2.18
CA ARG A 105 10.17 -24.24 3.03
C ARG A 105 8.71 -24.62 2.77
N ALA A 106 7.83 -23.63 2.57
CA ALA A 106 6.44 -23.90 2.25
C ALA A 106 6.32 -24.62 0.90
N ALA A 107 7.01 -24.15 -0.13
CA ALA A 107 7.03 -24.79 -1.45
C ALA A 107 7.59 -26.23 -1.41
N GLU A 108 8.61 -26.49 -0.58
CA GLU A 108 9.18 -27.84 -0.36
C GLU A 108 8.23 -28.78 0.37
N ARG A 109 7.30 -28.24 1.18
CA ARG A 109 6.20 -29.03 1.76
C ARG A 109 5.09 -29.35 0.74
N GLY A 110 5.16 -28.80 -0.47
CA GLY A 110 4.16 -28.99 -1.52
C GLY A 110 3.12 -27.87 -1.63
N VAL A 111 3.29 -26.77 -0.87
CA VAL A 111 2.40 -25.62 -0.93
C VAL A 111 2.59 -24.86 -2.25
N HIS A 112 1.51 -24.52 -2.94
CA HIS A 112 1.54 -23.69 -4.15
C HIS A 112 1.68 -22.22 -3.78
N VAL A 113 2.75 -21.60 -4.24
CA VAL A 113 3.07 -20.20 -3.92
C VAL A 113 2.88 -19.31 -5.13
N HIS A 114 1.90 -18.41 -5.07
CA HIS A 114 1.58 -17.45 -6.12
C HIS A 114 2.00 -16.04 -5.69
N LEU A 115 3.06 -15.52 -6.31
CA LEU A 115 3.63 -14.22 -6.02
C LEU A 115 3.32 -13.23 -7.14
N LEU A 116 2.61 -12.15 -6.84
CA LEU A 116 2.37 -11.05 -7.77
C LEU A 116 3.02 -9.78 -7.24
N VAL A 117 4.07 -9.34 -7.90
CA VAL A 117 4.87 -8.17 -7.51
C VAL A 117 4.75 -7.07 -8.54
N ASP A 118 4.83 -5.80 -8.12
CA ASP A 118 4.84 -4.68 -9.06
C ASP A 118 5.91 -4.84 -10.13
N GLY A 119 5.55 -4.59 -11.39
CA GLY A 119 6.40 -4.93 -12.50
C GLY A 119 7.67 -4.08 -12.66
N TYR A 120 7.69 -2.85 -12.12
CA TYR A 120 8.91 -2.02 -12.11
C TYR A 120 9.83 -2.40 -10.95
N TYR A 121 9.27 -2.46 -9.74
CA TYR A 121 10.06 -2.79 -8.54
C TYR A 121 10.47 -4.25 -8.51
N GLY A 122 9.60 -5.17 -8.96
CA GLY A 122 9.94 -6.58 -9.11
C GLY A 122 11.07 -6.78 -10.12
N TRP A 123 10.98 -6.16 -11.29
CA TRP A 123 12.09 -6.20 -12.25
C TRP A 123 13.38 -5.64 -11.67
N LYS A 124 13.31 -4.51 -10.97
CA LYS A 124 14.49 -3.84 -10.41
C LYS A 124 15.20 -4.62 -9.31
N PHE A 125 14.45 -5.30 -8.44
CA PHE A 125 14.99 -5.90 -7.22
C PHE A 125 15.01 -7.44 -7.24
N LEU A 126 14.17 -8.08 -8.06
CA LEU A 126 14.02 -9.54 -8.05
C LEU A 126 14.56 -10.22 -9.30
N THR A 127 14.67 -9.52 -10.44
CA THR A 127 15.29 -10.11 -11.64
C THR A 127 16.80 -10.22 -11.44
N GLY A 128 17.33 -11.43 -11.58
CA GLY A 128 18.75 -11.70 -11.35
C GLY A 128 19.13 -11.72 -9.85
N ASN A 129 18.14 -11.86 -8.99
CA ASN A 129 18.36 -12.07 -7.56
C ASN A 129 18.49 -13.58 -7.29
N PRO A 130 19.65 -14.08 -6.83
CA PRO A 130 19.89 -15.53 -6.68
C PRO A 130 18.97 -16.19 -5.65
N TYR A 131 18.52 -15.48 -4.62
CA TYR A 131 17.59 -16.01 -3.62
C TYR A 131 16.19 -16.19 -4.20
N MET A 132 15.71 -15.21 -4.99
CA MET A 132 14.42 -15.33 -5.66
C MET A 132 14.46 -16.39 -6.77
N ASP A 133 15.57 -16.47 -7.51
CA ASP A 133 15.77 -17.52 -8.52
C ASP A 133 15.83 -18.91 -7.88
N ALA A 134 16.46 -19.05 -6.70
CA ALA A 134 16.48 -20.31 -5.94
C ALA A 134 15.06 -20.70 -5.48
N LEU A 135 14.25 -19.75 -5.02
CA LEU A 135 12.85 -20.01 -4.68
C LEU A 135 12.06 -20.48 -5.92
N MET A 136 12.26 -19.83 -7.08
CA MET A 136 11.58 -20.18 -8.34
C MET A 136 12.03 -21.50 -8.98
N GLU A 137 13.09 -22.16 -8.49
CA GLU A 137 13.42 -23.53 -8.94
C GLU A 137 12.38 -24.56 -8.49
N SER A 138 11.60 -24.27 -7.44
CA SER A 138 10.47 -25.11 -7.06
C SER A 138 9.34 -25.01 -8.09
N PRO A 139 8.81 -26.15 -8.58
CA PRO A 139 7.69 -26.17 -9.51
C PRO A 139 6.39 -25.63 -8.90
N ASN A 140 6.32 -25.54 -7.58
CA ASN A 140 5.17 -25.02 -6.86
C ASN A 140 5.18 -23.49 -6.73
N VAL A 141 6.24 -22.80 -7.22
CA VAL A 141 6.37 -21.34 -7.09
C VAL A 141 6.13 -20.65 -8.42
N HIS A 142 5.17 -19.74 -8.41
CA HIS A 142 4.81 -18.93 -9.57
C HIS A 142 4.98 -17.44 -9.24
N LEU A 143 5.99 -16.79 -9.81
CA LEU A 143 6.21 -15.36 -9.69
C LEU A 143 5.80 -14.64 -10.95
N ARG A 144 4.90 -13.64 -10.82
CA ARG A 144 4.47 -12.76 -11.89
C ARG A 144 4.75 -11.30 -11.58
N PHE A 145 5.08 -10.55 -12.61
CA PHE A 145 5.25 -9.11 -12.56
C PHE A 145 4.02 -8.40 -13.13
N TYR A 146 3.31 -7.64 -12.28
CA TYR A 146 2.18 -6.82 -12.70
C TYR A 146 2.65 -5.67 -13.58
N ASN A 147 2.16 -5.57 -14.81
CA ASN A 147 2.45 -4.48 -15.74
C ASN A 147 3.97 -4.19 -15.85
N ARG A 148 4.74 -5.22 -16.22
CA ARG A 148 6.19 -5.10 -16.42
C ARG A 148 6.50 -3.96 -17.37
N PHE A 149 7.57 -3.23 -17.10
CA PHE A 149 8.07 -2.15 -17.92
C PHE A 149 8.22 -2.56 -19.39
N ASN A 150 7.67 -1.76 -20.30
CA ASN A 150 7.74 -1.98 -21.73
C ASN A 150 7.96 -0.65 -22.44
N TYR A 151 9.15 -0.45 -23.01
CA TYR A 151 9.51 0.76 -23.73
C TYR A 151 8.57 1.11 -24.90
N SER A 152 7.93 0.12 -25.53
CA SER A 152 6.98 0.37 -26.62
C SER A 152 5.60 0.84 -26.14
N LYS A 153 5.35 0.84 -24.83
CA LYS A 153 4.08 1.22 -24.18
C LYS A 153 4.36 2.05 -22.94
N ASP A 154 5.14 3.10 -23.08
CA ASP A 154 5.60 3.99 -22.00
C ASP A 154 4.44 4.61 -21.19
N TRP A 155 3.28 4.88 -21.85
CA TRP A 155 2.06 5.35 -21.15
C TRP A 155 1.52 4.38 -20.10
N LYS A 156 1.92 3.09 -20.11
CA LYS A 156 1.58 2.11 -19.10
C LYS A 156 2.51 2.13 -17.89
N LEU A 157 3.65 2.82 -17.98
CA LEU A 157 4.66 2.85 -16.93
C LEU A 157 4.10 3.30 -15.56
N HIS A 158 3.12 4.16 -15.57
CA HIS A 158 2.59 4.77 -14.35
C HIS A 158 1.56 3.91 -13.61
N TYR A 159 1.00 2.87 -14.23
CA TYR A 159 0.05 1.97 -13.58
C TYR A 159 0.79 0.88 -12.80
N ARG A 160 0.74 0.96 -11.46
CA ARG A 160 1.50 0.08 -10.57
C ARG A 160 0.58 -0.80 -9.73
N LEU A 161 1.12 -1.93 -9.27
CA LEU A 161 0.51 -2.77 -8.25
C LEU A 161 0.88 -2.19 -6.88
N HIS A 162 -0.10 -1.69 -6.14
CA HIS A 162 0.18 -1.15 -4.80
C HIS A 162 -0.52 -1.93 -3.68
N ASP A 163 -1.23 -3.00 -4.01
CA ASP A 163 -1.86 -3.92 -3.05
C ASP A 163 -0.82 -4.69 -2.23
N LYS A 164 -1.14 -4.99 -0.97
CA LYS A 164 -0.34 -5.81 -0.08
C LYS A 164 -1.26 -6.82 0.59
N ILE A 165 -1.18 -8.06 0.13
CA ILE A 165 -2.00 -9.19 0.55
C ILE A 165 -1.09 -10.38 0.85
N LEU A 166 -1.40 -11.13 1.87
CA LEU A 166 -0.95 -12.51 2.06
C LEU A 166 -2.15 -13.34 2.47
N VAL A 167 -2.53 -14.30 1.64
CA VAL A 167 -3.55 -15.31 1.99
C VAL A 167 -2.83 -16.64 2.12
N ALA A 168 -3.12 -17.38 3.18
CA ALA A 168 -2.69 -18.75 3.38
C ALA A 168 -3.94 -19.64 3.42
N ASP A 169 -4.01 -20.53 2.46
CA ASP A 169 -5.17 -21.38 2.20
C ASP A 169 -6.45 -20.54 2.01
N ASP A 170 -7.58 -21.02 2.52
CA ASP A 170 -8.85 -20.29 2.56
C ASP A 170 -9.22 -19.85 4.00
N GLU A 171 -8.26 -19.92 4.91
CA GLU A 171 -8.47 -19.70 6.34
C GLU A 171 -7.87 -18.39 6.87
N TRP A 172 -6.72 -17.97 6.35
CA TRP A 172 -5.99 -16.83 6.88
C TRP A 172 -5.68 -15.76 5.83
N CYS A 173 -5.78 -14.51 6.24
CA CYS A 173 -5.40 -13.38 5.40
C CYS A 173 -4.72 -12.27 6.21
N ILE A 174 -3.67 -11.68 5.64
CA ILE A 174 -3.08 -10.41 6.05
C ILE A 174 -3.30 -9.41 4.93
N LEU A 175 -3.80 -8.23 5.26
CA LEU A 175 -3.83 -7.10 4.36
C LEU A 175 -3.52 -5.79 5.10
N GLY A 176 -2.89 -4.84 4.42
CA GLY A 176 -2.49 -3.58 5.05
C GLY A 176 -1.63 -2.70 4.17
N GLY A 177 -0.75 -1.92 4.81
CA GLY A 177 0.13 -0.96 4.13
C GLY A 177 1.57 -1.44 3.91
N ARG A 178 2.02 -2.51 4.59
CA ARG A 178 3.43 -2.90 4.68
C ARG A 178 3.97 -3.52 3.40
N ASN A 179 5.14 -3.03 2.97
CA ASN A 179 5.96 -3.67 1.97
C ASN A 179 6.95 -4.66 2.62
N ILE A 180 7.58 -5.53 1.83
CA ILE A 180 8.59 -6.49 2.30
C ILE A 180 9.96 -5.80 2.32
N GLN A 181 10.28 -5.19 3.45
CA GLN A 181 11.54 -4.45 3.71
C GLN A 181 11.76 -4.30 5.22
N ASN A 182 13.02 -4.25 5.66
CA ASN A 182 13.42 -4.07 7.06
C ASN A 182 12.75 -2.90 7.78
N LYS A 183 12.48 -1.80 7.08
CA LYS A 183 11.84 -0.62 7.70
C LYS A 183 10.37 -0.82 8.05
N PHE A 184 9.70 -1.84 7.49
CA PHE A 184 8.28 -2.12 7.72
C PHE A 184 8.03 -3.36 8.57
N LEU A 185 8.96 -4.30 8.60
CA LEU A 185 8.81 -5.62 9.19
C LEU A 185 10.02 -5.99 10.04
N GLY A 186 9.78 -6.78 11.10
CA GLY A 186 10.81 -7.31 11.97
C GLY A 186 11.53 -6.23 12.80
N HIS A 187 12.56 -6.65 13.47
CA HIS A 187 13.38 -5.81 14.37
C HIS A 187 14.70 -5.36 13.76
N GLU A 188 14.95 -5.68 12.49
CA GLU A 188 16.16 -5.25 11.80
C GLU A 188 16.12 -3.76 11.43
N GLY A 189 17.30 -3.20 11.24
CA GLY A 189 17.45 -1.79 10.94
C GLY A 189 17.49 -0.90 12.19
N ARG A 190 17.80 0.36 11.99
CA ARG A 190 17.86 1.36 13.06
C ARG A 190 16.46 1.73 13.52
N PRO A 191 16.17 1.85 14.82
CA PRO A 191 14.84 2.18 15.33
C PRO A 191 14.22 3.43 14.69
N GLU A 192 15.04 4.45 14.40
CA GLU A 192 14.63 5.70 13.78
C GLU A 192 14.22 5.57 12.29
N GLU A 193 14.64 4.51 11.62
CA GLU A 193 14.27 4.20 10.23
C GLU A 193 13.01 3.35 10.12
N ARG A 194 12.60 2.73 11.23
CA ARG A 194 11.41 1.88 11.27
C ARG A 194 10.16 2.74 11.13
N ILE A 195 9.28 2.34 10.24
CA ILE A 195 8.06 3.08 9.90
C ILE A 195 6.86 2.40 10.55
N ARG A 196 5.96 3.18 11.16
CA ARG A 196 4.67 2.67 11.66
C ARG A 196 3.77 2.38 10.48
N ASP A 197 3.14 1.23 10.49
CA ASP A 197 2.13 0.86 9.49
C ASP A 197 1.10 -0.09 10.11
N PHE A 198 -0.01 -0.33 9.44
CA PHE A 198 -1.11 -1.14 9.94
C PHE A 198 -1.32 -2.37 9.07
N ASP A 199 -1.55 -3.50 9.71
CA ASP A 199 -2.07 -4.70 9.09
C ASP A 199 -3.32 -5.17 9.84
N LEU A 200 -4.21 -5.81 9.10
CA LEU A 200 -5.32 -6.60 9.60
C LEU A 200 -5.03 -8.07 9.35
N ILE A 201 -5.11 -8.86 10.41
CA ILE A 201 -5.05 -10.30 10.33
C ILE A 201 -6.47 -10.82 10.44
N LEU A 202 -6.90 -11.59 9.48
CA LEU A 202 -8.23 -12.20 9.44
C LEU A 202 -8.10 -13.71 9.52
N ARG A 203 -9.01 -14.32 10.26
CA ARG A 203 -9.21 -15.76 10.25
C ARG A 203 -10.67 -16.07 10.05
N GLU A 204 -10.92 -16.99 9.18
CA GLU A 204 -12.24 -17.46 8.87
C GLU A 204 -12.48 -18.84 9.48
N THR A 205 -13.68 -19.06 9.99
CA THR A 205 -14.13 -20.38 10.43
C THR A 205 -14.56 -21.23 9.24
N GLU A 206 -14.66 -22.56 9.42
CA GLU A 206 -15.20 -23.46 8.38
C GLU A 206 -16.61 -23.04 7.91
N ALA A 207 -17.43 -22.55 8.81
CA ALA A 207 -18.75 -22.02 8.49
C ALA A 207 -18.65 -20.70 7.69
N GLY A 208 -17.70 -19.83 8.06
CA GLY A 208 -17.44 -18.57 7.39
C GLY A 208 -16.95 -18.73 5.96
N ARG A 209 -16.12 -19.73 5.67
CA ARG A 209 -15.62 -20.03 4.30
C ARG A 209 -16.74 -20.26 3.28
N LYS A 210 -17.90 -20.71 3.72
CA LYS A 210 -19.10 -20.92 2.89
C LYS A 210 -19.99 -19.67 2.80
N ASP A 211 -19.71 -18.61 3.60
CA ASP A 211 -20.48 -17.37 3.59
C ASP A 211 -19.88 -16.40 2.55
N SER A 212 -20.65 -16.06 1.54
CA SER A 212 -20.23 -15.11 0.49
C SER A 212 -19.93 -13.70 1.01
N ARG A 213 -20.33 -13.38 2.24
CA ARG A 213 -20.06 -12.10 2.93
C ARG A 213 -18.68 -12.08 3.57
N ALA A 214 -18.04 -13.21 3.76
CA ALA A 214 -16.75 -13.33 4.40
C ALA A 214 -15.64 -12.60 3.63
N ALA A 215 -14.67 -12.03 4.37
CA ALA A 215 -13.64 -11.19 3.79
C ALA A 215 -12.63 -11.97 2.94
N ILE A 216 -12.19 -13.14 3.40
CA ILE A 216 -11.15 -13.91 2.70
C ILE A 216 -11.56 -14.32 1.30
N PRO A 217 -12.77 -14.86 1.05
CA PRO A 217 -13.26 -15.12 -0.32
C PRO A 217 -13.33 -13.87 -1.21
N GLN A 218 -13.59 -12.67 -0.63
CA GLN A 218 -13.56 -11.42 -1.40
C GLN A 218 -12.12 -11.09 -1.83
N VAL A 219 -11.13 -11.25 -0.92
CA VAL A 219 -9.70 -11.01 -1.19
C VAL A 219 -9.16 -11.99 -2.22
N GLN A 220 -9.49 -13.28 -2.11
CA GLN A 220 -9.07 -14.31 -3.07
C GLN A 220 -9.61 -14.03 -4.48
N ARG A 221 -10.90 -13.72 -4.61
CA ARG A 221 -11.48 -13.33 -5.92
C ARG A 221 -10.78 -12.12 -6.52
N TYR A 222 -10.43 -11.13 -5.70
CA TYR A 222 -9.69 -9.96 -6.15
C TYR A 222 -8.26 -10.32 -6.58
N PHE A 223 -7.56 -11.14 -5.80
CA PHE A 223 -6.22 -11.64 -6.16
C PHE A 223 -6.23 -12.33 -7.52
N TRP A 224 -7.17 -13.27 -7.76
CA TRP A 224 -7.24 -13.98 -9.03
C TRP A 224 -7.66 -13.08 -10.19
N THR A 225 -8.45 -12.03 -9.93
CA THR A 225 -8.74 -10.99 -10.92
C THR A 225 -7.49 -10.19 -11.29
N LEU A 226 -6.65 -9.83 -10.30
CA LEU A 226 -5.34 -9.23 -10.55
C LEU A 226 -4.43 -10.20 -11.32
N TRP A 227 -4.34 -11.44 -10.85
CA TRP A 227 -3.48 -12.48 -11.44
C TRP A 227 -3.78 -12.76 -12.91
N SER A 228 -5.02 -12.69 -13.32
CA SER A 228 -5.47 -12.97 -14.69
C SER A 228 -5.32 -11.80 -15.66
N GLN A 229 -4.83 -10.64 -15.22
CA GLN A 229 -4.67 -9.48 -16.11
C GLN A 229 -3.67 -9.76 -17.26
N PRO A 230 -3.98 -9.36 -18.50
CA PRO A 230 -3.22 -9.79 -19.69
C PRO A 230 -1.82 -9.16 -19.82
N ASN A 231 -1.49 -8.16 -18.99
CA ASN A 231 -0.19 -7.46 -19.07
C ASN A 231 0.84 -7.97 -18.05
N HIS A 232 0.58 -9.11 -17.43
CA HIS A 232 1.53 -9.76 -16.53
C HIS A 232 2.60 -10.50 -17.33
N LYS A 233 3.76 -10.63 -16.75
CA LYS A 233 4.82 -11.49 -17.24
C LYS A 233 5.31 -12.40 -16.14
N ASP A 234 5.41 -13.68 -16.45
CA ASP A 234 6.06 -14.63 -15.57
C ASP A 234 7.55 -14.24 -15.43
N ALA A 235 8.07 -14.36 -14.22
CA ALA A 235 9.49 -14.23 -13.99
C ALA A 235 10.23 -15.43 -14.60
N VAL A 236 11.49 -15.21 -14.95
CA VAL A 236 12.36 -16.25 -15.50
C VAL A 236 13.64 -16.27 -14.71
N LEU A 237 14.24 -17.46 -14.53
CA LEU A 237 15.54 -17.62 -13.91
C LEU A 237 16.58 -16.84 -14.73
N ALA A 238 17.40 -16.06 -14.04
CA ALA A 238 18.37 -15.16 -14.66
C ALA A 238 19.80 -15.32 -14.11
N THR A 239 19.97 -16.11 -13.01
CA THR A 239 21.27 -16.35 -12.37
C THR A 239 21.83 -17.73 -12.73
N GLU A 240 23.13 -17.90 -12.55
CA GLU A 240 23.82 -19.18 -12.75
C GLU A 240 23.38 -20.22 -11.71
N LYS A 241 23.35 -21.51 -12.11
CA LYS A 241 22.93 -22.61 -11.22
C LYS A 241 23.75 -22.68 -9.93
N ALA A 242 25.06 -22.40 -10.02
CA ALA A 242 25.95 -22.41 -8.85
C ALA A 242 25.60 -21.28 -7.85
N GLU A 243 25.11 -20.14 -8.32
CA GLU A 243 24.67 -19.04 -7.48
C GLU A 243 23.35 -19.38 -6.79
N ARG A 244 22.39 -19.97 -7.52
CA ARG A 244 21.13 -20.44 -6.97
C ARG A 244 21.32 -21.51 -5.90
N ASN A 245 22.22 -22.46 -6.14
CA ASN A 245 22.53 -23.50 -5.15
C ASN A 245 23.06 -22.90 -3.83
N ARG A 246 24.00 -21.94 -3.91
CA ARG A 246 24.51 -21.24 -2.73
C ARG A 246 23.42 -20.44 -2.02
N ALA A 247 22.57 -19.74 -2.80
CA ALA A 247 21.45 -19.01 -2.24
C ALA A 247 20.43 -19.93 -1.54
N SER A 248 20.13 -21.09 -2.14
CA SER A 248 19.26 -22.09 -1.54
C SER A 248 19.80 -22.60 -0.21
N GLU A 249 21.11 -22.94 -0.13
CA GLU A 249 21.77 -23.35 1.12
C GLU A 249 21.69 -22.26 2.19
N GLU A 250 21.85 -21.00 1.80
CA GLU A 250 21.70 -19.87 2.73
C GLU A 250 20.26 -19.69 3.20
N LEU A 251 19.27 -19.80 2.31
CA LEU A 251 17.86 -19.75 2.65
C LEU A 251 17.45 -20.85 3.63
N HIS A 252 17.92 -22.10 3.44
CA HIS A 252 17.68 -23.19 4.39
C HIS A 252 18.28 -22.89 5.77
N ARG A 253 19.50 -22.34 5.80
CA ARG A 253 20.15 -21.95 7.06
C ARG A 253 19.42 -20.81 7.77
N LEU A 254 18.90 -19.84 7.01
CA LEU A 254 18.04 -18.76 7.55
C LEU A 254 16.73 -19.32 8.07
N ALA A 255 16.05 -20.16 7.29
CA ALA A 255 14.79 -20.79 7.69
C ALA A 255 14.92 -21.56 9.01
N GLY A 256 16.05 -22.26 9.22
CA GLY A 256 16.32 -22.95 10.48
C GLY A 256 16.49 -22.03 11.70
N LYS A 257 16.79 -20.74 11.49
CA LYS A 257 16.96 -19.75 12.56
C LYS A 257 15.68 -18.97 12.89
N LEU A 258 14.66 -18.99 12.01
CA LEU A 258 13.43 -18.21 12.18
C LEU A 258 12.70 -18.50 13.49
N PRO A 259 12.56 -19.77 13.97
CA PRO A 259 11.89 -20.04 15.24
C PRO A 259 12.56 -19.39 16.47
N ALA A 260 13.89 -19.35 16.47
CA ALA A 260 14.62 -18.68 17.55
C ALA A 260 14.55 -17.16 17.46
N ARG A 261 14.47 -16.63 16.24
CA ARG A 261 14.46 -15.19 15.97
C ARG A 261 13.07 -14.54 16.15
N TYR A 262 12.02 -15.29 15.80
CA TYR A 262 10.62 -14.86 15.90
C TYR A 262 9.78 -15.89 16.66
N PRO A 263 10.04 -16.14 17.95
CA PRO A 263 9.37 -17.19 18.71
C PRO A 263 7.84 -17.04 18.74
N ALA A 264 7.33 -15.80 18.66
CA ALA A 264 5.91 -15.54 18.59
C ALA A 264 5.22 -16.13 17.35
N ALA A 265 5.95 -16.30 16.24
CA ALA A 265 5.41 -16.93 15.02
C ALA A 265 5.09 -18.41 15.23
N TYR A 266 5.82 -19.07 16.13
CA TYR A 266 5.79 -20.54 16.34
C TYR A 266 5.15 -20.95 17.67
N ALA A 267 4.78 -19.97 18.52
CA ALA A 267 4.10 -20.22 19.77
C ALA A 267 2.64 -20.66 19.55
N PRO A 268 2.04 -21.42 20.49
CA PRO A 268 0.60 -21.67 20.46
C PRO A 268 -0.21 -20.38 20.37
N LEU A 269 -1.30 -20.42 19.63
CA LEU A 269 -2.13 -19.25 19.35
C LEU A 269 -3.52 -19.46 19.93
N ASP A 270 -3.93 -18.59 20.86
CA ASP A 270 -5.33 -18.42 21.24
C ASP A 270 -5.95 -17.26 20.44
N TRP A 271 -6.46 -17.61 19.24
CA TRP A 271 -7.08 -16.64 18.34
C TRP A 271 -8.27 -15.92 18.96
N GLY A 272 -9.03 -16.61 19.80
CA GLY A 272 -10.22 -16.04 20.46
C GLY A 272 -9.89 -14.87 21.36
N SER A 273 -8.76 -14.94 22.08
CA SER A 273 -8.36 -13.92 23.06
C SER A 273 -7.78 -12.66 22.43
N ILE A 274 -7.13 -12.77 21.25
CA ILE A 274 -6.46 -11.63 20.61
C ILE A 274 -7.27 -10.97 19.50
N SER A 275 -8.29 -11.64 18.98
CA SER A 275 -9.11 -11.15 17.88
C SER A 275 -10.44 -10.59 18.34
N VAL A 276 -10.97 -9.63 17.61
CA VAL A 276 -12.27 -9.04 17.84
C VAL A 276 -13.31 -9.51 16.82
N PRO A 277 -14.60 -9.63 17.19
CA PRO A 277 -15.65 -9.97 16.26
C PRO A 277 -15.93 -8.81 15.30
N THR A 278 -16.47 -9.13 14.14
CA THR A 278 -16.97 -8.15 13.18
C THR A 278 -18.45 -8.39 12.91
N ARG A 279 -19.15 -7.33 12.50
CA ARG A 279 -20.53 -7.43 12.00
C ARG A 279 -20.53 -7.63 10.49
N LYS A 280 -19.62 -6.93 9.81
CA LYS A 280 -19.46 -7.01 8.36
C LYS A 280 -18.07 -6.57 7.93
N CYS A 281 -17.49 -7.29 6.98
CA CYS A 281 -16.29 -6.91 6.27
C CYS A 281 -16.59 -6.73 4.78
N THR A 282 -16.11 -5.65 4.18
CA THR A 282 -16.28 -5.41 2.74
C THR A 282 -14.96 -4.96 2.13
N LEU A 283 -14.49 -5.71 1.16
CA LEU A 283 -13.32 -5.32 0.37
C LEU A 283 -13.72 -4.24 -0.64
N ILE A 284 -13.03 -3.11 -0.59
CA ILE A 284 -13.20 -1.98 -1.51
C ILE A 284 -11.96 -1.90 -2.37
N THR A 285 -12.11 -2.08 -3.68
CA THR A 285 -11.00 -2.07 -4.64
C THR A 285 -11.23 -1.08 -5.76
N GLY A 286 -10.15 -0.67 -6.41
CA GLY A 286 -10.17 0.00 -7.70
C GLY A 286 -10.32 -0.96 -8.88
N ASP A 287 -10.21 -0.44 -10.10
CA ASP A 287 -10.08 -1.23 -11.32
C ASP A 287 -8.69 -1.91 -11.34
N PRO A 288 -8.59 -3.24 -11.47
CA PRO A 288 -7.33 -3.96 -11.45
C PRO A 288 -6.51 -3.82 -12.75
N SER A 289 -7.07 -3.27 -13.81
CA SER A 289 -6.40 -3.17 -15.11
C SER A 289 -5.31 -2.09 -15.13
N PRO A 290 -4.16 -2.32 -15.81
CA PRO A 290 -3.13 -1.31 -16.00
C PRO A 290 -3.50 -0.37 -17.15
N THR A 291 -4.59 0.35 -16.99
CA THR A 291 -5.13 1.31 -17.95
C THR A 291 -5.65 2.55 -17.25
N ARG A 292 -6.01 3.55 -18.02
CA ARG A 292 -6.72 4.73 -17.55
C ARG A 292 -8.06 4.31 -16.91
N LYS A 293 -8.22 4.56 -15.61
CA LYS A 293 -9.37 4.09 -14.82
C LYS A 293 -10.10 5.22 -14.10
N PRO A 294 -11.41 5.07 -13.87
CA PRO A 294 -12.14 5.99 -13.01
C PRO A 294 -11.76 5.75 -11.54
N PRO A 295 -11.81 6.77 -10.66
CA PRO A 295 -11.47 6.66 -9.24
C PRO A 295 -12.59 5.99 -8.42
N ILE A 296 -12.95 4.75 -8.76
CA ILE A 296 -14.07 4.00 -8.14
C ILE A 296 -13.81 3.79 -6.65
N LEU A 297 -12.58 3.42 -6.27
CA LEU A 297 -12.23 3.20 -4.88
C LEU A 297 -12.44 4.48 -4.06
N GLY A 298 -11.93 5.62 -4.53
CA GLY A 298 -12.11 6.91 -3.85
C GLY A 298 -13.58 7.31 -3.72
N ALA A 299 -14.42 7.02 -4.75
CA ALA A 299 -15.86 7.26 -4.69
C ALA A 299 -16.54 6.42 -3.61
N ARG A 300 -16.19 5.13 -3.52
CA ARG A 300 -16.72 4.22 -2.50
C ARG A 300 -16.33 4.65 -1.09
N LEU A 301 -15.06 5.03 -0.90
CA LEU A 301 -14.59 5.57 0.38
C LEU A 301 -15.34 6.85 0.77
N LEU A 302 -15.57 7.75 -0.19
CA LEU A 302 -16.32 8.98 0.04
C LEU A 302 -17.78 8.70 0.47
N GLU A 303 -18.48 7.80 -0.23
CA GLU A 303 -19.86 7.42 0.15
C GLU A 303 -19.89 6.77 1.54
N LEU A 304 -18.88 5.97 1.89
CA LEU A 304 -18.79 5.39 3.22
C LEU A 304 -18.55 6.46 4.29
N MET A 305 -17.65 7.42 4.06
CA MET A 305 -17.41 8.54 4.98
C MET A 305 -18.64 9.42 5.20
N LYS A 306 -19.53 9.53 4.20
CA LYS A 306 -20.79 10.28 4.33
C LYS A 306 -21.77 9.65 5.33
N THR A 307 -21.60 8.40 5.72
CA THR A 307 -22.48 7.71 6.69
C THR A 307 -22.26 8.17 8.13
N GLY A 308 -21.11 8.79 8.45
CA GLY A 308 -20.77 9.23 9.80
C GLY A 308 -20.74 10.74 9.98
N LYS A 309 -20.42 11.17 11.20
CA LYS A 309 -20.29 12.57 11.63
C LYS A 309 -18.84 12.96 11.92
N HIS A 310 -18.07 12.03 12.51
CA HIS A 310 -16.67 12.23 12.87
C HIS A 310 -15.80 11.28 12.05
N ILE A 311 -15.00 11.83 11.16
CA ILE A 311 -14.13 11.09 10.27
C ILE A 311 -12.68 11.44 10.60
N THR A 312 -11.84 10.44 10.88
CA THR A 312 -10.40 10.64 10.96
C THR A 312 -9.72 9.85 9.85
N ILE A 313 -8.94 10.52 9.03
CA ILE A 313 -8.17 9.95 7.92
C ILE A 313 -6.70 10.00 8.31
N GLN A 314 -6.03 8.84 8.34
CA GLN A 314 -4.59 8.74 8.47
C GLN A 314 -3.99 8.33 7.12
N THR A 315 -3.05 9.12 6.63
CA THR A 315 -2.39 8.88 5.34
C THR A 315 -0.96 9.41 5.35
N PRO A 316 0.03 8.64 4.85
CA PRO A 316 1.42 9.10 4.80
C PRO A 316 1.63 10.23 3.79
N TYR A 317 0.83 10.25 2.72
CA TYR A 317 0.92 11.19 1.61
C TYR A 317 -0.44 11.84 1.40
N LEU A 318 -0.42 13.16 1.25
CA LEU A 318 -1.61 13.97 1.12
C LEU A 318 -1.44 14.93 -0.07
N MET A 319 -1.91 14.47 -1.25
CA MET A 319 -1.81 15.20 -2.50
C MET A 319 -3.11 15.06 -3.29
N MET A 320 -3.91 16.11 -3.29
CA MET A 320 -5.25 16.11 -3.84
C MET A 320 -5.36 16.89 -5.14
N ASP A 321 -6.23 16.45 -6.04
CA ASP A 321 -6.68 17.23 -7.18
C ASP A 321 -7.93 18.08 -6.83
N ARG A 322 -8.46 18.80 -7.83
CA ARG A 322 -9.64 19.65 -7.63
C ARG A 322 -10.89 18.83 -7.26
N THR A 323 -11.02 17.62 -7.75
CA THR A 323 -12.16 16.73 -7.47
C THR A 323 -12.12 16.27 -6.02
N MET A 324 -10.94 15.85 -5.56
CA MET A 324 -10.71 15.44 -4.17
C MET A 324 -10.93 16.61 -3.21
N TYR A 325 -10.43 17.83 -3.52
CA TYR A 325 -10.71 19.01 -2.69
C TYR A 325 -12.20 19.27 -2.55
N ARG A 326 -12.96 19.23 -3.65
CA ARG A 326 -14.42 19.41 -3.61
C ARG A 326 -15.10 18.35 -2.75
N ALA A 327 -14.75 17.09 -2.95
CA ALA A 327 -15.30 15.97 -2.20
C ALA A 327 -15.08 16.12 -0.69
N ILE A 328 -13.86 16.50 -0.26
CA ILE A 328 -13.55 16.73 1.16
C ILE A 328 -14.23 18.00 1.68
N THR A 329 -14.30 19.08 0.89
CA THR A 329 -15.03 20.28 1.27
C THR A 329 -16.52 19.99 1.49
N ASP A 330 -17.14 19.23 0.60
CA ASP A 330 -18.55 18.84 0.72
C ASP A 330 -18.77 17.90 1.91
N LEU A 331 -17.81 17.02 2.19
CA LEU A 331 -17.86 16.16 3.35
C LEU A 331 -17.81 16.95 4.66
N ASN A 332 -17.02 18.03 4.73
CA ASN A 332 -16.93 18.92 5.90
C ASN A 332 -18.21 19.72 6.15
N ARG A 333 -19.14 19.81 5.18
CA ARG A 333 -20.45 20.44 5.40
C ARG A 333 -21.32 19.56 6.32
N GLY A 334 -21.25 19.82 7.62
CA GLY A 334 -22.01 19.11 8.66
C GLY A 334 -21.34 17.84 9.21
N ARG A 335 -20.04 17.68 8.96
CA ARG A 335 -19.18 16.63 9.55
C ARG A 335 -17.88 17.25 10.01
N GLN A 336 -17.22 16.57 10.93
CA GLN A 336 -15.85 16.86 11.32
C GLN A 336 -14.91 15.89 10.61
N VAL A 337 -13.95 16.44 9.85
CA VAL A 337 -12.92 15.65 9.16
C VAL A 337 -11.55 16.03 9.67
N ASP A 338 -10.90 15.11 10.33
CA ASP A 338 -9.51 15.21 10.79
C ASP A 338 -8.60 14.43 9.84
N ILE A 339 -7.46 15.01 9.46
CA ILE A 339 -6.48 14.36 8.60
C ILE A 339 -5.13 14.33 9.32
N ILE A 340 -4.60 13.13 9.56
CA ILE A 340 -3.28 12.90 10.14
C ILE A 340 -2.33 12.54 9.00
N THR A 341 -1.23 13.29 8.86
CA THR A 341 -0.18 13.02 7.86
C THR A 341 1.21 13.25 8.46
N ASN A 342 2.25 12.78 7.79
CA ASN A 342 3.62 13.06 8.24
C ASN A 342 3.98 14.53 8.06
N SER A 343 4.69 15.08 9.03
CA SER A 343 5.33 16.38 8.82
C SER A 343 6.43 16.28 7.74
N ALA A 344 6.76 17.39 7.13
CA ALA A 344 7.85 17.43 6.15
C ALA A 344 9.23 17.16 6.77
N ALA A 345 9.34 17.16 8.10
CA ALA A 345 10.58 16.82 8.81
C ALA A 345 10.76 15.32 8.99
N THR A 346 9.66 14.59 9.30
CA THR A 346 9.69 13.18 9.66
C THR A 346 9.31 12.25 8.50
N GLY A 347 8.61 12.74 7.48
CA GLY A 347 8.22 11.94 6.31
C GLY A 347 9.41 11.32 5.60
N SER A 348 9.27 10.03 5.25
CA SER A 348 10.34 9.25 4.58
C SER A 348 10.40 9.45 3.06
N ASN A 349 9.38 10.11 2.46
CA ASN A 349 9.29 10.36 1.02
C ASN A 349 9.33 11.87 0.73
N SER A 350 10.44 12.32 0.16
CA SER A 350 10.66 13.74 -0.16
C SER A 350 9.67 14.27 -1.20
N LEU A 351 9.27 13.48 -2.19
CA LEU A 351 8.28 13.88 -3.20
C LEU A 351 6.90 14.10 -2.55
N GLY A 352 6.46 13.17 -1.71
CA GLY A 352 5.21 13.29 -0.95
C GLY A 352 5.21 14.51 -0.02
N ALA A 353 6.30 14.73 0.71
CA ALA A 353 6.45 15.87 1.60
C ALA A 353 6.40 17.21 0.85
N CYS A 354 7.09 17.33 -0.28
CA CYS A 354 7.08 18.53 -1.11
C CYS A 354 5.72 18.76 -1.77
N GLY A 355 5.05 17.69 -2.23
CA GLY A 355 3.68 17.74 -2.78
C GLY A 355 2.68 18.27 -1.75
N TYR A 356 2.74 17.77 -0.53
CA TYR A 356 1.94 18.26 0.59
C TYR A 356 2.22 19.76 0.88
N LEU A 357 3.50 20.14 1.02
CA LEU A 357 3.88 21.54 1.29
C LEU A 357 3.35 22.52 0.23
N ASN A 358 3.32 22.11 -1.05
CA ASN A 358 2.78 22.93 -2.12
C ASN A 358 1.26 23.09 -2.02
N GLN A 359 0.56 22.14 -1.40
CA GLN A 359 -0.89 22.08 -1.34
C GLN A 359 -1.47 22.45 0.03
N LYS A 360 -0.65 22.56 1.07
CA LYS A 360 -1.06 22.76 2.46
C LYS A 360 -2.19 23.80 2.61
N LYS A 361 -2.03 24.99 1.99
CA LYS A 361 -3.05 26.05 2.05
C LYS A 361 -4.40 25.63 1.43
N ASN A 362 -4.38 24.87 0.34
CA ASN A 362 -5.60 24.42 -0.32
C ASN A 362 -6.28 23.31 0.47
N ILE A 363 -5.48 22.44 1.12
CA ILE A 363 -6.00 21.39 2.01
C ILE A 363 -6.73 22.02 3.19
N LEU A 364 -6.15 23.01 3.84
CA LEU A 364 -6.80 23.72 4.95
C LEU A 364 -8.11 24.43 4.52
N LYS A 365 -8.19 24.93 3.30
CA LYS A 365 -9.42 25.52 2.75
C LYS A 365 -10.58 24.53 2.60
N THR A 366 -10.35 23.24 2.67
CA THR A 366 -11.42 22.22 2.66
C THR A 366 -12.24 22.22 3.95
N GLY A 367 -11.75 22.87 5.02
CA GLY A 367 -12.36 22.86 6.35
C GLY A 367 -11.89 21.74 7.24
N SER A 368 -11.01 20.83 6.75
CA SER A 368 -10.46 19.73 7.55
C SER A 368 -9.45 20.24 8.57
N THR A 369 -9.44 19.61 9.75
CA THR A 369 -8.35 19.78 10.73
C THR A 369 -7.17 18.90 10.32
N VAL A 370 -6.00 19.49 10.14
CA VAL A 370 -4.80 18.75 9.71
C VAL A 370 -3.81 18.63 10.86
N PHE A 371 -3.36 17.40 11.12
CA PHE A 371 -2.36 17.05 12.12
C PHE A 371 -1.08 16.58 11.43
N GLU A 372 0.00 17.37 11.55
CA GLU A 372 1.33 16.99 11.05
C GLU A 372 2.09 16.19 12.12
N ASN A 373 2.15 14.87 11.94
CA ASN A 373 2.87 13.97 12.85
C ASN A 373 4.38 14.27 12.84
N ASN A 374 4.90 14.59 14.00
CA ASN A 374 6.33 14.87 14.22
C ASN A 374 7.04 13.76 15.00
N GLY A 375 6.34 12.71 15.36
CA GLY A 375 6.90 11.50 15.93
C GLY A 375 7.51 10.57 14.86
N ARG A 376 7.56 9.27 15.17
CA ARG A 376 7.97 8.24 14.20
C ARG A 376 7.08 8.29 12.94
N ALA A 377 7.70 8.26 11.77
CA ALA A 377 6.98 8.33 10.51
C ALA A 377 5.92 7.20 10.40
N THR A 378 4.73 7.57 9.94
CA THR A 378 3.66 6.60 9.63
C THR A 378 3.56 6.35 8.14
N HIS A 379 3.22 5.11 7.77
CA HIS A 379 2.88 4.74 6.40
C HIS A 379 1.47 4.13 6.33
N ALA A 380 0.77 4.06 7.45
CA ALA A 380 -0.58 3.51 7.53
C ALA A 380 -1.59 4.35 6.74
N LYS A 381 -2.53 3.66 6.11
CA LYS A 381 -3.67 4.21 5.42
C LYS A 381 -4.92 3.68 6.09
N ALA A 382 -5.53 4.54 6.88
CA ALA A 382 -6.68 4.16 7.68
C ALA A 382 -7.71 5.29 7.75
N ILE A 383 -8.98 4.92 7.82
CA ILE A 383 -10.09 5.85 8.04
C ILE A 383 -10.92 5.28 9.19
N THR A 384 -11.23 6.09 10.20
CA THR A 384 -12.25 5.75 11.19
C THR A 384 -13.46 6.65 11.00
N ILE A 385 -14.65 6.09 11.14
CA ILE A 385 -15.94 6.77 10.95
C ILE A 385 -16.76 6.52 12.20
N ASP A 386 -17.02 7.58 12.95
CA ASP A 386 -17.64 7.55 14.27
C ASP A 386 -16.94 6.55 15.20
N ASP A 387 -17.69 5.79 15.97
CA ASP A 387 -17.22 4.77 16.93
C ASP A 387 -17.40 3.32 16.41
N ARG A 388 -17.66 3.15 15.12
CA ARG A 388 -18.12 1.87 14.57
C ARG A 388 -17.29 1.35 13.39
N LEU A 389 -17.06 2.19 12.38
CA LEU A 389 -16.44 1.74 11.13
C LEU A 389 -14.95 2.05 11.10
N THR A 390 -14.18 1.09 10.64
CA THR A 390 -12.74 1.23 10.37
C THR A 390 -12.45 0.75 8.95
N VAL A 391 -11.62 1.50 8.23
CA VAL A 391 -11.17 1.14 6.87
C VAL A 391 -9.65 1.16 6.85
N ILE A 392 -9.02 0.05 6.52
CA ILE A 392 -7.56 -0.09 6.48
C ILE A 392 -7.14 -0.77 5.19
N GLY A 393 -6.01 -0.37 4.62
CA GLY A 393 -5.45 -1.03 3.43
C GLY A 393 -4.26 -0.28 2.82
N SER A 394 -4.20 -0.24 1.51
CA SER A 394 -3.04 0.27 0.77
C SER A 394 -3.20 1.68 0.22
N CYS A 395 -4.42 2.23 0.12
CA CYS A 395 -4.75 3.44 -0.62
C CYS A 395 -4.34 4.72 0.10
N ASN A 396 -3.40 5.47 -0.46
CA ASN A 396 -3.05 6.80 0.00
C ASN A 396 -4.09 7.84 -0.41
N MET A 397 -4.08 8.99 0.26
CA MET A 397 -4.85 10.16 -0.16
C MET A 397 -4.06 11.01 -1.16
N ASP A 398 -3.67 10.39 -2.27
CA ASP A 398 -2.93 11.01 -3.35
C ASP A 398 -3.51 10.65 -4.72
N MET A 399 -3.05 11.39 -5.75
CA MET A 399 -3.58 11.22 -7.11
C MET A 399 -3.17 9.88 -7.71
N ARG A 400 -2.01 9.36 -7.31
CA ARG A 400 -1.52 8.08 -7.80
C ARG A 400 -2.41 6.93 -7.35
N SER A 401 -2.72 6.85 -6.06
CA SER A 401 -3.62 5.84 -5.51
C SER A 401 -5.04 5.94 -6.07
N MET A 402 -5.52 7.17 -6.32
CA MET A 402 -6.88 7.37 -6.83
C MET A 402 -7.05 6.98 -8.30
N TYR A 403 -6.02 7.21 -9.15
CA TYR A 403 -6.20 7.15 -10.61
C TYR A 403 -5.29 6.17 -11.34
N LEU A 404 -4.18 5.75 -10.75
CA LEU A 404 -3.14 4.99 -11.46
C LEU A 404 -2.92 3.60 -10.88
N ASP A 405 -2.72 3.50 -9.58
CA ASP A 405 -2.33 2.24 -8.95
C ASP A 405 -3.53 1.31 -8.72
N THR A 406 -3.26 0.02 -8.58
CA THR A 406 -4.20 -0.89 -7.96
C THR A 406 -4.16 -0.68 -6.47
N GLU A 407 -5.30 -0.65 -5.83
CA GLU A 407 -5.43 -0.40 -4.40
C GLU A 407 -6.59 -1.19 -3.82
N LEU A 408 -6.43 -1.58 -2.57
CA LEU A 408 -7.47 -2.20 -1.79
C LEU A 408 -7.62 -1.53 -0.42
N MET A 409 -8.84 -1.52 0.09
CA MET A 409 -9.18 -1.13 1.45
C MET A 409 -10.21 -2.11 2.00
N LEU A 410 -10.04 -2.58 3.22
CA LEU A 410 -11.06 -3.36 3.91
C LEU A 410 -11.84 -2.47 4.86
N ALA A 411 -13.12 -2.31 4.61
CA ALA A 411 -14.05 -1.66 5.51
C ALA A 411 -14.63 -2.69 6.49
N VAL A 412 -14.48 -2.41 7.78
CA VAL A 412 -14.85 -3.31 8.87
C VAL A 412 -15.84 -2.62 9.80
N ASP A 413 -16.99 -3.22 9.98
CA ASP A 413 -17.97 -2.84 11.00
C ASP A 413 -17.67 -3.64 12.28
N SER A 414 -16.93 -3.01 13.18
CA SER A 414 -16.57 -3.53 14.50
C SER A 414 -16.25 -2.37 15.45
N PRO A 415 -17.10 -2.08 16.44
CA PRO A 415 -16.79 -1.06 17.45
C PRO A 415 -15.50 -1.34 18.21
N GLU A 416 -15.19 -2.61 18.48
CA GLU A 416 -14.00 -3.04 19.20
C GLU A 416 -12.73 -2.72 18.40
N LEU A 417 -12.69 -3.08 17.09
CA LEU A 417 -11.59 -2.72 16.20
C LEU A 417 -11.46 -1.19 16.09
N ASN A 418 -12.60 -0.50 15.91
CA ASN A 418 -12.61 0.95 15.77
C ASN A 418 -12.01 1.63 17.01
N ALA A 419 -12.36 1.16 18.22
CA ALA A 419 -11.82 1.71 19.45
C ALA A 419 -10.30 1.55 19.57
N VAL A 420 -9.74 0.42 19.11
CA VAL A 420 -8.29 0.18 19.08
C VAL A 420 -7.59 1.13 18.11
N VAL A 421 -8.07 1.20 16.86
CA VAL A 421 -7.47 2.04 15.82
C VAL A 421 -7.58 3.53 16.16
N ARG A 422 -8.72 3.99 16.64
CA ARG A 422 -8.90 5.38 17.10
C ARG A 422 -7.93 5.76 18.20
N ARG A 423 -7.68 4.87 19.17
CA ARG A 423 -6.72 5.11 20.24
C ARG A 423 -5.32 5.35 19.71
N GLY A 424 -4.88 4.55 18.73
CA GLY A 424 -3.60 4.77 18.01
C GLY A 424 -3.57 6.09 17.25
N MET A 425 -4.68 6.48 16.60
CA MET A 425 -4.79 7.77 15.91
C MET A 425 -4.76 8.97 16.87
N GLU A 426 -5.43 8.88 18.02
CA GLU A 426 -5.36 9.93 19.07
C GLU A 426 -3.96 10.05 19.66
N GLU A 427 -3.25 8.92 19.80
CA GLU A 427 -1.84 8.94 20.17
C GLU A 427 -0.98 9.69 19.15
N LEU A 428 -1.19 9.47 17.87
CA LEU A 428 -0.51 10.23 16.79
C LEU A 428 -0.86 11.72 16.86
N LYS A 429 -2.13 12.08 17.05
CA LYS A 429 -2.54 13.48 17.22
C LYS A 429 -1.81 14.14 18.39
N SER A 430 -1.62 13.42 19.51
CA SER A 430 -0.88 13.94 20.66
C SER A 430 0.58 14.29 20.36
N GLN A 431 1.20 13.63 19.39
CA GLN A 431 2.57 13.87 18.91
C GLN A 431 2.63 14.83 17.72
N SER A 432 1.49 15.31 17.24
CA SER A 432 1.35 16.12 16.02
C SER A 432 1.25 17.60 16.34
N LEU A 433 1.56 18.41 15.33
CA LEU A 433 1.21 19.82 15.28
C LEU A 433 -0.14 19.94 14.53
N GLN A 434 -1.17 20.41 15.22
CA GLN A 434 -2.44 20.77 14.59
C GLN A 434 -2.26 22.09 13.85
N ILE A 435 -2.49 22.06 12.55
CA ILE A 435 -2.27 23.21 11.68
C ILE A 435 -3.52 24.09 11.66
N SER A 436 -3.33 25.35 12.00
CA SER A 436 -4.38 26.36 11.95
C SER A 436 -4.46 27.02 10.56
N ALA A 437 -5.70 27.25 10.09
CA ALA A 437 -5.94 28.01 8.87
C ALA A 437 -5.76 29.53 9.08
N ASN A 438 -6.13 30.04 10.26
CA ASN A 438 -6.26 31.48 10.54
C ASN A 438 -5.67 31.91 11.89
N GLY A 439 -4.85 31.07 12.53
CA GLY A 439 -4.26 31.35 13.83
C GLY A 439 -2.92 30.64 14.04
N PRO A 440 -2.38 30.64 15.26
CA PRO A 440 -1.19 29.88 15.57
C PRO A 440 -1.49 28.37 15.51
N ASP A 441 -0.50 27.60 15.05
CA ASP A 441 -0.55 26.14 15.09
C ASP A 441 -0.56 25.66 16.55
N ILE A 442 -1.31 24.58 16.84
CA ILE A 442 -1.51 24.06 18.20
C ILE A 442 -0.70 22.76 18.37
N PRO A 443 0.31 22.75 19.25
CA PRO A 443 1.07 21.54 19.52
C PRO A 443 0.23 20.56 20.34
N GLY A 444 0.30 19.28 19.98
CA GLY A 444 -0.27 18.19 20.79
C GLY A 444 0.47 18.04 22.13
N SER A 445 -0.14 17.32 23.07
CA SER A 445 0.37 17.20 24.46
C SER A 445 1.76 16.52 24.55
N ARG A 446 2.14 15.73 23.55
CA ARG A 446 3.45 15.05 23.44
C ARG A 446 4.24 15.50 22.19
N TYR A 447 3.88 16.66 21.65
CA TYR A 447 4.56 17.20 20.48
C TYR A 447 6.02 17.55 20.79
N VAL A 448 6.93 17.04 19.96
CA VAL A 448 8.34 17.42 19.97
C VAL A 448 8.66 18.04 18.62
N LYS A 449 9.21 19.26 18.64
CA LYS A 449 9.59 19.94 17.41
C LYS A 449 10.79 19.24 16.77
N VAL A 450 10.60 18.72 15.56
CA VAL A 450 11.69 18.19 14.72
C VAL A 450 11.91 19.15 13.57
N GLU A 451 13.15 19.65 13.44
CA GLU A 451 13.52 20.55 12.36
C GLU A 451 14.09 19.78 11.17
N ARG A 452 13.80 20.28 9.99
CA ARG A 452 14.43 19.77 8.76
C ARG A 452 15.91 20.15 8.75
N THR A 453 16.79 19.19 8.43
CA THR A 453 18.22 19.49 8.20
C THR A 453 18.39 20.52 7.08
N GLY A 454 19.52 21.21 7.05
CA GLY A 454 19.83 22.21 6.01
C GLY A 454 19.76 21.62 4.60
N GLU A 455 20.29 20.41 4.42
CA GLU A 455 20.23 19.66 3.15
C GLU A 455 18.79 19.35 2.72
N LYS A 456 17.94 18.87 3.63
CA LYS A 456 16.51 18.66 3.35
C LYS A 456 15.81 19.96 2.95
N ARG A 457 16.15 21.09 3.60
CA ARG A 457 15.55 22.39 3.27
C ARG A 457 15.88 22.83 1.85
N LEU A 458 17.16 22.74 1.45
CA LEU A 458 17.59 23.08 0.10
C LEU A 458 16.99 22.15 -0.95
N GLY A 459 17.08 20.83 -0.72
CA GLY A 459 16.51 19.83 -1.61
C GLY A 459 15.00 20.01 -1.81
N TYR A 460 14.26 20.30 -0.76
CA TYR A 460 12.81 20.55 -0.86
C TYR A 460 12.48 21.83 -1.62
N THR A 461 13.29 22.87 -1.49
CA THR A 461 13.09 24.12 -2.25
C THR A 461 13.19 23.87 -3.75
N LEU A 462 14.17 23.10 -4.20
CA LEU A 462 14.35 22.73 -5.60
C LEU A 462 13.25 21.78 -6.09
N LEU A 463 12.96 20.72 -5.33
CA LEU A 463 11.96 19.73 -5.68
C LEU A 463 10.54 20.30 -5.79
N ARG A 464 10.17 21.27 -4.94
CA ARG A 464 8.84 21.89 -4.97
C ARG A 464 8.49 22.52 -6.31
N GLY A 465 9.47 23.08 -7.02
CA GLY A 465 9.27 23.61 -8.38
C GLY A 465 8.96 22.52 -9.40
N VAL A 466 9.66 21.40 -9.33
CA VAL A 466 9.49 20.25 -10.25
C VAL A 466 8.20 19.49 -9.96
N ILE A 467 7.84 19.35 -8.71
CA ILE A 467 6.65 18.58 -8.28
C ILE A 467 5.35 19.12 -8.90
N TRP A 468 5.27 20.40 -9.17
CA TRP A 468 4.10 20.96 -9.83
C TRP A 468 3.82 20.30 -11.21
N ILE A 469 4.88 19.93 -11.93
CA ILE A 469 4.80 19.30 -13.26
C ILE A 469 4.46 17.81 -13.14
N ILE A 470 5.08 17.10 -12.17
CA ILE A 470 4.91 15.64 -12.01
C ILE A 470 3.76 15.27 -11.07
N ARG A 471 3.05 16.23 -10.52
CA ARG A 471 1.95 16.04 -9.57
C ARG A 471 0.90 14.99 -10.00
N PRO A 472 0.48 14.88 -11.28
CA PRO A 472 -0.49 13.86 -11.69
C PRO A 472 -0.02 12.41 -11.47
N TYR A 473 1.28 12.21 -11.18
CA TYR A 473 1.91 10.91 -11.00
C TYR A 473 2.34 10.62 -9.56
N LEU A 474 1.98 11.51 -8.64
CA LEU A 474 2.33 11.44 -7.22
C LEU A 474 1.10 11.18 -6.35
#